data_bb865495e202ca6b66b4b8ce456ca30c
#
_entry.id   bb865495e202ca6b66b4b8ce456ca30c
#
_cell.length_a   1.000
_cell.length_b   1.000
_cell.length_c   1.000
_cell.angle_alpha   90.00
_cell.angle_beta   90.00
_cell.angle_gamma   90.00
#
_symmetry.space_group_name_H-M   'P 1'
#
loop_
_entity.id
_entity.type
_entity.pdbx_description
1 polymer ?
#
loop_
_entity_poly.entity_id
_entity_poly.type
_entity_poly.pdbx_seq_one_letter_code
_entity_poly.pdbx_strand_id
1 'polypeptide(L)'
;SSDVCSSDLNHDRVSRVYSMSLLIHFAIAVFIGFVLETVGLYFFETKLNIPPETQDAARVVYHISVVTACLHFIRIPDESSIIAYERMSFFAYVSIIEVMAKLGTVFLLFWAEDNRLVLYAVALMTVGILLNIIYAIYCKRNFMTCRFRFYFDRKLLKEMLFFSSWSLFGGIAHVASIQGISILLNIFFTVAVNAAMGVASQVFSAVNTLVTNFQKAVQPQIVQSYFSGDKSRFLELVFRSSKFSYFLLFFVAYPLILICRPVVELWLVCVPQYTVQFIQLYLIFLLIDALSGSLWVSS
;
A
#
# COMPACT_ATOMS: atom_id res chain seq x y z
N SER A 1 8.80 -33.31 25.81
CA SER A 1 8.27 -32.28 26.75
C SER A 1 8.93 -30.91 26.56
N SER A 2 10.22 -30.83 26.22
CA SER A 2 10.93 -29.59 25.94
C SER A 2 10.47 -28.89 24.61
N ASP A 3 10.20 -29.66 23.58
CA ASP A 3 9.78 -29.14 22.28
C ASP A 3 8.35 -28.56 22.29
N VAL A 4 7.44 -29.16 23.06
CA VAL A 4 6.08 -28.64 23.27
C VAL A 4 6.12 -27.34 24.05
N CYS A 5 6.95 -27.22 25.09
CA CYS A 5 7.09 -26.02 25.88
C CYS A 5 7.73 -24.87 25.06
N SER A 6 8.68 -25.19 24.17
CA SER A 6 9.30 -24.23 23.25
C SER A 6 8.32 -23.71 22.19
N SER A 7 7.48 -24.58 21.63
CA SER A 7 6.45 -24.17 20.66
C SER A 7 5.36 -23.30 21.29
N ASP A 8 4.92 -23.63 22.50
CA ASP A 8 3.89 -22.87 23.22
C ASP A 8 4.40 -21.46 23.62
N LEU A 9 5.66 -21.35 24.04
CA LEU A 9 6.30 -20.06 24.31
C LEU A 9 6.40 -19.18 23.06
N ASN A 10 6.62 -19.78 21.90
CA ASN A 10 6.68 -19.06 20.64
C ASN A 10 5.30 -18.57 20.19
N HIS A 11 4.27 -19.41 20.36
CA HIS A 11 2.88 -19.03 20.06
C HIS A 11 2.37 -17.90 20.96
N ASP A 12 2.70 -17.91 22.25
CA ASP A 12 2.34 -16.84 23.18
C ASP A 12 3.01 -15.51 22.82
N ARG A 13 4.29 -15.56 22.44
CA ARG A 13 5.01 -14.34 22.01
C ARG A 13 4.40 -13.75 20.74
N VAL A 14 4.11 -14.57 19.73
CA VAL A 14 3.46 -14.13 18.49
C VAL A 14 2.08 -13.53 18.78
N SER A 15 1.27 -14.14 19.65
CA SER A 15 -0.04 -13.61 20.04
C SER A 15 0.05 -12.26 20.75
N ARG A 16 1.09 -12.04 21.57
CA ARG A 16 1.37 -10.74 22.21
C ARG A 16 1.76 -9.68 21.19
N VAL A 17 2.65 -10.03 20.24
CA VAL A 17 3.07 -9.12 19.16
C VAL A 17 1.85 -8.72 18.31
N TYR A 18 1.02 -9.66 17.92
CA TYR A 18 -0.21 -9.39 17.16
C TYR A 18 -1.16 -8.46 17.92
N SER A 19 -1.45 -8.77 19.21
CA SER A 19 -2.34 -7.93 20.03
C SER A 19 -1.79 -6.52 20.24
N MET A 20 -0.48 -6.39 20.44
CA MET A 20 0.19 -5.10 20.56
C MET A 20 0.17 -4.33 19.23
N SER A 21 0.38 -5.02 18.09
CA SER A 21 0.27 -4.42 16.76
C SER A 21 -1.12 -3.86 16.51
N LEU A 22 -2.18 -4.60 16.86
CA LEU A 22 -3.56 -4.09 16.77
C LEU A 22 -3.78 -2.83 17.60
N LEU A 23 -3.28 -2.80 18.84
CA LEU A 23 -3.41 -1.62 19.71
C LEU A 23 -2.65 -0.42 19.13
N ILE A 24 -1.44 -0.62 18.63
CA ILE A 24 -0.64 0.44 18.01
C ILE A 24 -1.34 0.99 16.77
N HIS A 25 -1.81 0.13 15.86
CA HIS A 25 -2.47 0.57 14.64
C HIS A 25 -3.83 1.22 14.92
N PHE A 26 -4.55 0.75 15.93
CA PHE A 26 -5.77 1.43 16.38
C PHE A 26 -5.48 2.83 16.95
N ALA A 27 -4.43 2.97 17.77
CA ALA A 27 -4.02 4.27 18.30
C ALA A 27 -3.55 5.22 17.17
N ILE A 28 -2.83 4.71 16.18
CA ILE A 28 -2.42 5.44 14.97
C ILE A 28 -3.66 5.88 14.18
N ALA A 29 -4.63 4.98 13.96
CA ALA A 29 -5.86 5.30 13.24
C ALA A 29 -6.66 6.42 13.92
N VAL A 30 -6.80 6.36 15.26
CA VAL A 30 -7.47 7.40 16.05
C VAL A 30 -6.70 8.72 15.97
N PHE A 31 -5.38 8.70 16.12
CA PHE A 31 -4.56 9.89 16.05
C PHE A 31 -4.62 10.55 14.67
N ILE A 32 -4.47 9.78 13.58
CA ILE A 32 -4.56 10.29 12.21
C ILE A 32 -5.97 10.79 11.93
N GLY A 33 -7.01 10.05 12.34
CA GLY A 33 -8.39 10.49 12.22
C GLY A 33 -8.64 11.83 12.91
N PHE A 34 -8.14 12.00 14.14
CA PHE A 34 -8.22 13.26 14.86
C PHE A 34 -7.50 14.41 14.15
N VAL A 35 -6.28 14.18 13.65
CA VAL A 35 -5.52 15.19 12.91
C VAL A 35 -6.23 15.57 11.59
N LEU A 36 -6.75 14.59 10.87
CA LEU A 36 -7.48 14.85 9.64
C LEU A 36 -8.79 15.60 9.91
N GLU A 37 -9.57 15.22 10.93
CA GLU A 37 -10.83 15.90 11.30
C GLU A 37 -10.62 17.30 11.90
N THR A 38 -9.43 17.64 12.39
CA THR A 38 -9.14 18.97 12.93
C THR A 38 -8.35 19.81 11.92
N VAL A 39 -7.07 19.49 11.72
CA VAL A 39 -6.16 20.26 10.87
C VAL A 39 -6.54 20.09 9.38
N GLY A 40 -6.86 18.86 8.98
CA GLY A 40 -7.23 18.53 7.61
C GLY A 40 -8.55 19.21 7.21
N LEU A 41 -9.55 19.20 8.08
CA LEU A 41 -10.84 19.86 7.85
C LEU A 41 -10.68 21.40 7.79
N TYR A 42 -9.87 21.98 8.69
CA TYR A 42 -9.54 23.40 8.62
C TYR A 42 -8.90 23.77 7.26
N PHE A 43 -7.95 22.97 6.78
CA PHE A 43 -7.33 23.18 5.49
C PHE A 43 -8.32 23.00 4.34
N PHE A 44 -9.18 21.99 4.40
CA PHE A 44 -10.23 21.73 3.42
C PHE A 44 -11.18 22.94 3.29
N GLU A 45 -11.61 23.53 4.41
CA GLU A 45 -12.57 24.64 4.41
C GLU A 45 -11.92 25.99 4.03
N THR A 46 -10.64 26.20 4.37
CA THR A 46 -10.01 27.54 4.22
C THR A 46 -9.10 27.67 3.00
N LYS A 47 -8.55 26.57 2.47
CA LYS A 47 -7.54 26.59 1.41
C LYS A 47 -8.00 25.98 0.09
N LEU A 48 -9.00 25.10 0.12
CA LEU A 48 -9.53 24.49 -1.09
C LEU A 48 -10.62 25.34 -1.72
N ASN A 49 -10.49 25.57 -3.02
CA ASN A 49 -11.44 26.38 -3.78
C ASN A 49 -12.50 25.44 -4.40
N ILE A 50 -13.50 25.06 -3.59
CA ILE A 50 -14.58 24.15 -3.99
C ILE A 50 -15.79 24.99 -4.38
N PRO A 51 -16.42 24.73 -5.54
CA PRO A 51 -17.65 25.42 -5.92
C PRO A 51 -18.75 25.27 -4.84
N PRO A 52 -19.48 26.34 -4.51
CA PRO A 52 -20.51 26.31 -3.46
C PRO A 52 -21.56 25.21 -3.66
N GLU A 53 -21.92 24.92 -4.91
CA GLU A 53 -22.92 23.91 -5.27
C GLU A 53 -22.51 22.48 -4.90
N THR A 54 -21.21 22.19 -4.78
CA THR A 54 -20.66 20.87 -4.49
C THR A 54 -20.01 20.78 -3.12
N GLN A 55 -20.01 21.86 -2.34
CA GLN A 55 -19.29 21.95 -1.08
C GLN A 55 -19.80 20.94 -0.03
N ASP A 56 -21.12 20.79 0.10
CA ASP A 56 -21.72 19.86 1.06
C ASP A 56 -21.40 18.40 0.67
N ALA A 57 -21.50 18.06 -0.61
CA ALA A 57 -21.12 16.73 -1.09
C ALA A 57 -19.63 16.45 -0.88
N ALA A 58 -18.76 17.43 -1.14
CA ALA A 58 -17.33 17.31 -0.92
C ALA A 58 -16.97 17.13 0.58
N ARG A 59 -17.67 17.82 1.48
CA ARG A 59 -17.51 17.65 2.93
C ARG A 59 -17.90 16.23 3.38
N VAL A 60 -19.02 15.70 2.92
CA VAL A 60 -19.44 14.33 3.22
C VAL A 60 -18.40 13.32 2.71
N VAL A 61 -17.91 13.50 1.49
CA VAL A 61 -16.86 12.64 0.90
C VAL A 61 -15.57 12.74 1.70
N TYR A 62 -15.22 13.92 2.20
CA TYR A 62 -14.05 14.11 3.06
C TYR A 62 -14.14 13.23 4.32
N HIS A 63 -15.21 13.32 5.07
CA HIS A 63 -15.42 12.52 6.29
C HIS A 63 -15.41 11.01 6.00
N ILE A 64 -16.09 10.59 4.94
CA ILE A 64 -16.07 9.18 4.50
C ILE A 64 -14.64 8.73 4.18
N SER A 65 -13.85 9.57 3.52
CA SER A 65 -12.46 9.27 3.17
C SER A 65 -11.58 9.14 4.40
N VAL A 66 -11.77 9.99 5.42
CA VAL A 66 -11.06 9.88 6.71
C VAL A 66 -11.38 8.56 7.40
N VAL A 67 -12.67 8.20 7.48
CA VAL A 67 -13.09 6.90 8.06
C VAL A 67 -12.48 5.73 7.28
N THR A 68 -12.51 5.79 5.95
CA THR A 68 -11.93 4.75 5.09
C THR A 68 -10.42 4.60 5.31
N ALA A 69 -9.70 5.71 5.46
CA ALA A 69 -8.27 5.70 5.80
C ALA A 69 -8.01 5.05 7.18
N CYS A 70 -8.81 5.40 8.19
CA CYS A 70 -8.70 4.78 9.53
C CYS A 70 -8.94 3.26 9.48
N LEU A 71 -9.93 2.80 8.72
CA LEU A 71 -10.21 1.38 8.51
C LEU A 71 -9.04 0.66 7.85
N HIS A 72 -8.34 1.30 6.93
CA HIS A 72 -7.15 0.73 6.30
C HIS A 72 -6.02 0.48 7.31
N PHE A 73 -5.76 1.43 8.22
CA PHE A 73 -4.76 1.23 9.28
C PHE A 73 -5.09 0.06 10.21
N ILE A 74 -6.36 -0.13 10.55
CA ILE A 74 -6.81 -1.23 11.42
C ILE A 74 -6.59 -2.60 10.76
N ARG A 75 -6.64 -2.70 9.44
CA ARG A 75 -6.45 -3.94 8.68
C ARG A 75 -4.99 -4.42 8.61
N ILE A 76 -4.02 -3.50 8.71
CA ILE A 76 -2.58 -3.80 8.50
C ILE A 76 -2.07 -5.00 9.33
N PRO A 77 -2.38 -5.15 10.63
CA PRO A 77 -1.93 -6.30 11.41
C PRO A 77 -2.44 -7.66 10.90
N ASP A 78 -3.69 -7.72 10.43
CA ASP A 78 -4.27 -8.93 9.86
C ASP A 78 -3.62 -9.28 8.53
N GLU A 79 -3.46 -8.31 7.64
CA GLU A 79 -2.76 -8.46 6.35
C GLU A 79 -1.32 -8.93 6.55
N SER A 80 -0.59 -8.31 7.47
CA SER A 80 0.78 -8.68 7.82
C SER A 80 0.87 -10.11 8.37
N SER A 81 -0.12 -10.54 9.16
CA SER A 81 -0.18 -11.90 9.69
C SER A 81 -0.35 -12.93 8.58
N ILE A 82 -1.22 -12.68 7.60
CA ILE A 82 -1.42 -13.57 6.45
C ILE A 82 -0.14 -13.74 5.64
N ILE A 83 0.60 -12.64 5.44
CA ILE A 83 1.90 -12.63 4.75
C ILE A 83 2.92 -13.42 5.59
N ALA A 84 3.00 -13.19 6.90
CA ALA A 84 3.94 -13.87 7.80
C ALA A 84 3.70 -15.38 7.88
N TYR A 85 2.44 -15.83 7.78
CA TYR A 85 2.06 -17.23 7.68
C TYR A 85 2.11 -17.82 6.27
N GLU A 86 2.70 -17.07 5.31
CA GLU A 86 2.89 -17.48 3.90
C GLU A 86 1.59 -17.88 3.18
N ARG A 87 0.43 -17.38 3.62
CA ARG A 87 -0.86 -17.65 2.98
C ARG A 87 -1.10 -16.77 1.76
N MET A 88 -0.14 -16.77 0.84
CA MET A 88 -0.11 -15.90 -0.34
C MET A 88 -1.27 -16.15 -1.30
N SER A 89 -1.78 -17.40 -1.39
CA SER A 89 -2.95 -17.70 -2.21
C SER A 89 -4.18 -16.94 -1.74
N PHE A 90 -4.43 -16.90 -0.43
CA PHE A 90 -5.54 -16.12 0.13
C PHE A 90 -5.37 -14.62 -0.14
N PHE A 91 -4.15 -14.10 0.11
CA PHE A 91 -3.82 -12.71 -0.18
C PHE A 91 -4.08 -12.35 -1.65
N ALA A 92 -3.67 -13.20 -2.59
CA ALA A 92 -3.89 -12.98 -4.02
C ALA A 92 -5.38 -13.00 -4.39
N TYR A 93 -6.16 -13.97 -3.88
CA TYR A 93 -7.60 -14.02 -4.16
C TYR A 93 -8.35 -12.79 -3.61
N VAL A 94 -8.04 -12.37 -2.38
CA VAL A 94 -8.68 -11.19 -1.79
C VAL A 94 -8.29 -9.92 -2.53
N SER A 95 -7.02 -9.80 -2.98
CA SER A 95 -6.58 -8.66 -3.80
C SER A 95 -7.32 -8.59 -5.14
N ILE A 96 -7.58 -9.73 -5.79
CA ILE A 96 -8.39 -9.76 -7.02
C ILE A 96 -9.82 -9.33 -6.72
N ILE A 97 -10.44 -9.86 -5.66
CA ILE A 97 -11.80 -9.49 -5.23
C ILE A 97 -11.86 -8.00 -4.92
N GLU A 98 -10.85 -7.43 -4.24
CA GLU A 98 -10.76 -6.00 -3.95
C GLU A 98 -10.76 -5.17 -5.23
N VAL A 99 -9.94 -5.52 -6.22
CA VAL A 99 -9.88 -4.81 -7.52
C VAL A 99 -11.20 -4.92 -8.26
N MET A 100 -11.80 -6.11 -8.32
CA MET A 100 -13.09 -6.31 -8.97
C MET A 100 -14.22 -5.56 -8.26
N ALA A 101 -14.23 -5.54 -6.93
CA ALA A 101 -15.19 -4.78 -6.16
C ALA A 101 -15.06 -3.27 -6.40
N LYS A 102 -13.82 -2.74 -6.40
CA LYS A 102 -13.55 -1.33 -6.73
C LYS A 102 -13.97 -0.99 -8.16
N LEU A 103 -13.72 -1.87 -9.11
CA LEU A 103 -14.21 -1.70 -10.48
C LEU A 103 -15.75 -1.70 -10.52
N GLY A 104 -16.39 -2.60 -9.78
CA GLY A 104 -17.85 -2.64 -9.64
C GLY A 104 -18.43 -1.33 -9.10
N THR A 105 -17.73 -0.65 -8.17
CA THR A 105 -18.19 0.67 -7.68
C THR A 105 -18.25 1.71 -8.79
N VAL A 106 -17.35 1.66 -9.76
CA VAL A 106 -17.36 2.57 -10.92
C VAL A 106 -18.58 2.30 -11.80
N PHE A 107 -18.93 1.02 -12.01
CA PHE A 107 -20.14 0.69 -12.78
C PHE A 107 -21.43 1.13 -12.08
N LEU A 108 -21.49 1.13 -10.74
CA LEU A 108 -22.63 1.66 -10.00
C LEU A 108 -22.89 3.14 -10.30
N LEU A 109 -21.85 3.91 -10.66
CA LEU A 109 -22.00 5.34 -10.99
C LEU A 109 -22.79 5.59 -12.27
N PHE A 110 -22.87 4.60 -13.19
CA PHE A 110 -23.67 4.76 -14.41
C PHE A 110 -25.18 4.80 -14.12
N TRP A 111 -25.62 4.20 -13.00
CA TRP A 111 -27.03 4.14 -12.60
C TRP A 111 -27.41 5.22 -11.59
N ALA A 112 -26.44 6.03 -11.15
CA ALA A 112 -26.68 7.14 -10.23
C ALA A 112 -27.08 8.38 -11.01
N GLU A 113 -28.23 8.96 -10.69
CA GLU A 113 -28.71 10.21 -11.27
C GLU A 113 -28.17 11.42 -10.49
N ASP A 114 -28.14 11.33 -9.14
CA ASP A 114 -27.69 12.39 -8.25
C ASP A 114 -26.49 11.97 -7.37
N ASN A 115 -25.70 12.96 -6.95
CA ASN A 115 -24.62 12.79 -5.95
C ASN A 115 -23.62 11.63 -6.20
N ARG A 116 -23.23 11.44 -7.46
CA ARG A 116 -22.29 10.38 -7.88
C ARG A 116 -21.03 10.30 -7.03
N LEU A 117 -20.52 11.46 -6.59
CA LEU A 117 -19.30 11.55 -5.79
C LEU A 117 -19.50 10.92 -4.40
N VAL A 118 -20.61 11.21 -3.74
CA VAL A 118 -20.96 10.66 -2.43
C VAL A 118 -21.22 9.15 -2.54
N LEU A 119 -21.97 8.72 -3.55
CA LEU A 119 -22.22 7.29 -3.80
C LEU A 119 -20.92 6.52 -4.00
N TYR A 120 -19.98 7.07 -4.76
CA TYR A 120 -18.66 6.47 -4.97
C TYR A 120 -17.88 6.32 -3.66
N ALA A 121 -17.83 7.37 -2.85
CA ALA A 121 -17.15 7.35 -1.56
C ALA A 121 -17.77 6.31 -0.59
N VAL A 122 -19.10 6.25 -0.51
CA VAL A 122 -19.82 5.26 0.31
C VAL A 122 -19.56 3.84 -0.18
N ALA A 123 -19.57 3.61 -1.50
CA ALA A 123 -19.30 2.31 -2.08
C ALA A 123 -17.86 1.84 -1.77
N LEU A 124 -16.86 2.72 -1.91
CA LEU A 124 -15.47 2.43 -1.54
C LEU A 124 -15.31 2.14 -0.04
N MET A 125 -15.97 2.90 0.83
CA MET A 125 -15.99 2.65 2.27
C MET A 125 -16.61 1.27 2.57
N THR A 126 -17.69 0.91 1.91
CA THR A 126 -18.35 -0.39 2.06
C THR A 126 -17.42 -1.53 1.66
N VAL A 127 -16.72 -1.41 0.53
CA VAL A 127 -15.68 -2.37 0.11
C VAL A 127 -14.58 -2.45 1.18
N GLY A 128 -14.11 -1.33 1.72
CA GLY A 128 -13.13 -1.29 2.80
C GLY A 128 -13.59 -2.03 4.06
N ILE A 129 -14.83 -1.83 4.48
CA ILE A 129 -15.43 -2.53 5.64
C ILE A 129 -15.51 -4.04 5.38
N LEU A 130 -16.00 -4.46 4.23
CA LEU A 130 -16.10 -5.87 3.87
C LEU A 130 -14.73 -6.55 3.86
N LEU A 131 -13.71 -5.89 3.32
CA LEU A 131 -12.35 -6.41 3.34
C LEU A 131 -11.81 -6.55 4.77
N ASN A 132 -12.00 -5.56 5.64
CA ASN A 132 -11.62 -5.66 7.05
C ASN A 132 -12.26 -6.88 7.71
N ILE A 133 -13.54 -7.11 7.48
CA ILE A 133 -14.28 -8.25 8.02
C ILE A 133 -13.70 -9.57 7.48
N ILE A 134 -13.41 -9.65 6.17
CA ILE A 134 -12.86 -10.86 5.53
C ILE A 134 -11.49 -11.19 6.12
N TYR A 135 -10.58 -10.20 6.22
CA TYR A 135 -9.24 -10.40 6.78
C TYR A 135 -9.30 -10.82 8.25
N ALA A 136 -10.10 -10.12 9.07
CA ALA A 136 -10.26 -10.43 10.50
C ALA A 136 -10.86 -11.83 10.75
N ILE A 137 -11.90 -12.22 10.00
CA ILE A 137 -12.51 -13.56 10.11
C ILE A 137 -11.50 -14.64 9.69
N TYR A 138 -10.78 -14.43 8.59
CA TYR A 138 -9.80 -15.38 8.12
C TYR A 138 -8.67 -15.59 9.13
N CYS A 139 -8.09 -14.51 9.64
CA CYS A 139 -7.04 -14.56 10.65
C CYS A 139 -7.52 -15.25 11.92
N LYS A 140 -8.70 -14.90 12.44
CA LYS A 140 -9.26 -15.48 13.66
C LYS A 140 -9.57 -16.98 13.52
N ARG A 141 -9.97 -17.45 12.33
CA ARG A 141 -10.31 -18.85 12.07
C ARG A 141 -9.09 -19.73 11.81
N ASN A 142 -8.10 -19.22 11.11
CA ASN A 142 -6.97 -20.03 10.64
C ASN A 142 -5.72 -19.93 11.54
N PHE A 143 -5.60 -18.86 12.35
CA PHE A 143 -4.43 -18.63 13.18
C PHE A 143 -4.81 -18.50 14.66
N MET A 144 -4.38 -19.46 15.47
CA MET A 144 -4.63 -19.43 16.93
C MET A 144 -3.98 -18.20 17.60
N THR A 145 -2.89 -17.68 17.01
CA THR A 145 -2.15 -16.53 17.50
C THR A 145 -2.82 -15.20 17.19
N CYS A 146 -3.74 -15.14 16.21
CA CYS A 146 -4.47 -13.93 15.83
C CYS A 146 -5.75 -13.75 16.67
N ARG A 147 -5.71 -14.11 17.94
CA ARG A 147 -6.78 -13.82 18.90
C ARG A 147 -6.37 -12.63 19.74
N PHE A 148 -7.12 -11.55 19.64
CA PHE A 148 -6.88 -10.35 20.46
C PHE A 148 -6.99 -10.71 21.95
N ARG A 149 -5.92 -10.44 22.69
CA ARG A 149 -5.88 -10.43 24.14
C ARG A 149 -5.36 -9.08 24.58
N PHE A 150 -6.09 -8.40 25.43
CA PHE A 150 -5.61 -7.13 25.96
C PHE A 150 -4.35 -7.38 26.80
N TYR A 151 -3.22 -7.05 26.22
CA TYR A 151 -1.91 -7.18 26.84
C TYR A 151 -1.09 -5.94 26.50
N PHE A 152 -0.59 -5.29 27.54
CA PHE A 152 0.25 -4.10 27.38
C PHE A 152 1.61 -4.33 28.02
N ASP A 153 2.65 -4.40 27.17
CA ASP A 153 4.03 -4.56 27.59
C ASP A 153 4.86 -3.39 27.05
N ARG A 154 5.35 -2.56 27.97
CA ARG A 154 6.17 -1.38 27.64
C ARG A 154 7.47 -1.76 26.93
N LYS A 155 8.07 -2.93 27.27
CA LYS A 155 9.32 -3.39 26.65
C LYS A 155 9.06 -3.77 25.19
N LEU A 156 8.04 -4.57 24.95
CA LEU A 156 7.62 -4.97 23.61
C LEU A 156 7.21 -3.75 22.77
N LEU A 157 6.46 -2.81 23.33
CA LEU A 157 6.09 -1.56 22.67
C LEU A 157 7.35 -0.78 22.23
N LYS A 158 8.32 -0.63 23.12
CA LYS A 158 9.56 0.10 22.82
C LYS A 158 10.37 -0.60 21.71
N GLU A 159 10.46 -1.91 21.74
CA GLU A 159 11.14 -2.70 20.71
C GLU A 159 10.46 -2.52 19.34
N MET A 160 9.12 -2.62 19.29
CA MET A 160 8.34 -2.43 18.05
C MET A 160 8.45 -1.01 17.53
N LEU A 161 8.31 0.01 18.37
CA LEU A 161 8.41 1.42 17.98
C LEU A 161 9.83 1.76 17.52
N PHE A 162 10.87 1.26 18.18
CA PHE A 162 12.26 1.50 17.76
C PHE A 162 12.54 0.93 16.37
N PHE A 163 12.12 -0.32 16.12
CA PHE A 163 12.23 -0.95 14.81
C PHE A 163 11.44 -0.19 13.74
N SER A 164 10.18 0.17 14.05
CA SER A 164 9.31 0.89 13.13
C SER A 164 9.78 2.33 12.86
N SER A 165 10.43 2.99 13.84
CA SER A 165 10.93 4.35 13.67
C SER A 165 12.00 4.44 12.60
N TRP A 166 12.87 3.45 12.48
CA TRP A 166 13.89 3.39 11.45
C TRP A 166 13.27 3.23 10.06
N SER A 167 12.30 2.33 9.93
CA SER A 167 11.53 2.15 8.70
C SER A 167 10.69 3.38 8.34
N LEU A 168 10.13 4.06 9.34
CA LEU A 168 9.38 5.31 9.16
C LEU A 168 10.26 6.43 8.60
N PHE A 169 11.50 6.57 9.09
CA PHE A 169 12.44 7.57 8.59
C PHE A 169 12.75 7.35 7.09
N GLY A 170 13.02 6.10 6.70
CA GLY A 170 13.20 5.74 5.29
C GLY A 170 11.94 6.01 4.45
N GLY A 171 10.76 5.67 4.98
CA GLY A 171 9.47 5.94 4.31
C GLY A 171 9.20 7.42 4.12
N ILE A 172 9.45 8.26 5.14
CA ILE A 172 9.30 9.72 5.04
C ILE A 172 10.26 10.28 3.98
N ALA A 173 11.52 9.84 3.97
CA ALA A 173 12.50 10.28 2.97
C ALA A 173 12.05 9.92 1.54
N HIS A 174 11.50 8.71 1.35
CA HIS A 174 10.97 8.27 0.06
C HIS A 174 9.78 9.12 -0.39
N VAL A 175 8.78 9.33 0.49
CA VAL A 175 7.61 10.18 0.19
C VAL A 175 8.03 11.62 -0.08
N ALA A 176 8.93 12.18 0.73
CA ALA A 176 9.46 13.53 0.55
C ALA A 176 10.19 13.69 -0.80
N SER A 177 10.91 12.68 -1.25
CA SER A 177 11.54 12.67 -2.56
C SER A 177 10.51 12.74 -3.69
N ILE A 178 9.48 11.89 -3.67
CA ILE A 178 8.44 11.87 -4.71
C ILE A 178 7.64 13.19 -4.72
N GLN A 179 7.18 13.64 -3.57
CA GLN A 179 6.38 14.87 -3.45
C GLN A 179 7.24 16.12 -3.71
N GLY A 180 8.52 16.08 -3.30
CA GLY A 180 9.47 17.14 -3.58
C GLY A 180 9.66 17.39 -5.08
N ILE A 181 9.78 16.34 -5.88
CA ILE A 181 9.83 16.45 -7.34
C ILE A 181 8.57 17.12 -7.89
N SER A 182 7.39 16.72 -7.42
CA SER A 182 6.11 17.32 -7.84
C SER A 182 6.02 18.81 -7.50
N ILE A 183 6.48 19.20 -6.31
CA ILE A 183 6.55 20.61 -5.88
C ILE A 183 7.52 21.39 -6.74
N LEU A 184 8.72 20.87 -6.99
CA LEU A 184 9.73 21.53 -7.85
C LEU A 184 9.20 21.72 -9.28
N LEU A 185 8.54 20.70 -9.84
CA LEU A 185 7.92 20.81 -11.16
C LEU A 185 6.82 21.87 -11.19
N ASN A 186 6.06 22.02 -10.12
CA ASN A 186 5.01 23.04 -10.02
C ASN A 186 5.59 24.48 -9.89
N ILE A 187 6.72 24.63 -9.19
CA ILE A 187 7.37 25.94 -8.98
C ILE A 187 8.13 26.39 -10.23
N PHE A 188 8.88 25.49 -10.87
CA PHE A 188 9.80 25.85 -11.95
C PHE A 188 9.25 25.60 -13.36
N PHE A 189 8.18 24.82 -13.49
CA PHE A 189 7.59 24.46 -14.78
C PHE A 189 6.09 24.76 -14.81
N THR A 190 5.45 24.41 -15.92
CA THR A 190 4.01 24.65 -16.12
C THR A 190 3.14 23.58 -15.49
N VAL A 191 1.87 23.92 -15.26
CA VAL A 191 0.83 22.96 -14.82
C VAL A 191 0.74 21.74 -15.74
N ALA A 192 0.95 21.93 -17.04
CA ALA A 192 0.95 20.85 -18.04
C ALA A 192 2.08 19.82 -17.80
N VAL A 193 3.26 20.28 -17.41
CA VAL A 193 4.39 19.39 -17.07
C VAL A 193 4.10 18.62 -15.81
N ASN A 194 3.51 19.25 -14.80
CA ASN A 194 3.11 18.58 -13.57
C ASN A 194 1.99 17.54 -13.82
N ALA A 195 1.03 17.85 -14.70
CA ALA A 195 0.01 16.88 -15.13
C ALA A 195 0.64 15.69 -15.87
N ALA A 196 1.62 15.92 -16.75
CA ALA A 196 2.38 14.87 -17.42
C ALA A 196 3.09 13.93 -16.43
N MET A 197 3.71 14.53 -15.39
CA MET A 197 4.34 13.77 -14.31
C MET A 197 3.33 12.95 -13.50
N GLY A 198 2.13 13.50 -13.25
CA GLY A 198 1.04 12.79 -12.59
C GLY A 198 0.59 11.54 -13.34
N VAL A 199 0.41 11.65 -14.68
CA VAL A 199 0.09 10.51 -15.55
C VAL A 199 1.22 9.47 -15.54
N ALA A 200 2.46 9.92 -15.67
CA ALA A 200 3.63 9.03 -15.64
C ALA A 200 3.76 8.29 -14.30
N SER A 201 3.45 8.95 -13.18
CA SER A 201 3.43 8.33 -11.85
C SER A 201 2.35 7.26 -11.70
N GLN A 202 1.20 7.40 -12.38
CA GLN A 202 0.16 6.36 -12.38
C GLN A 202 0.65 5.10 -13.11
N VAL A 203 1.27 5.25 -14.28
CA VAL A 203 1.87 4.12 -15.03
C VAL A 203 2.97 3.47 -14.21
N PHE A 204 3.87 4.28 -13.62
CA PHE A 204 4.92 3.81 -12.72
C PHE A 204 4.34 2.95 -11.58
N SER A 205 3.33 3.47 -10.88
CA SER A 205 2.70 2.77 -9.74
C SER A 205 2.05 1.46 -10.17
N ALA A 206 1.35 1.45 -11.30
CA ALA A 206 0.69 0.25 -11.82
C ALA A 206 1.71 -0.85 -12.15
N VAL A 207 2.78 -0.50 -12.87
CA VAL A 207 3.84 -1.44 -13.27
C VAL A 207 4.66 -1.89 -12.05
N ASN A 208 5.00 -0.97 -11.13
CA ASN A 208 5.73 -1.28 -9.91
C ASN A 208 4.96 -2.25 -9.00
N THR A 209 3.64 -2.15 -8.97
CA THR A 209 2.78 -3.04 -8.15
C THR A 209 2.98 -4.51 -8.52
N LEU A 210 3.23 -4.83 -9.78
CA LEU A 210 3.51 -6.22 -10.23
C LEU A 210 4.77 -6.77 -9.56
N VAL A 211 5.83 -5.97 -9.54
CA VAL A 211 7.12 -6.36 -8.95
C VAL A 211 7.04 -6.45 -7.43
N THR A 212 6.43 -5.44 -6.80
CA THR A 212 6.31 -5.40 -5.33
C THR A 212 5.45 -6.54 -4.80
N ASN A 213 4.39 -6.94 -5.49
CA ASN A 213 3.59 -8.12 -5.11
C ASN A 213 4.39 -9.42 -5.23
N PHE A 214 5.20 -9.58 -6.28
CA PHE A 214 6.11 -10.71 -6.41
C PHE A 214 7.15 -10.73 -5.27
N GLN A 215 7.78 -9.61 -4.99
CA GLN A 215 8.78 -9.49 -3.92
C GLN A 215 8.18 -9.78 -2.53
N LYS A 216 6.97 -9.28 -2.24
CA LYS A 216 6.24 -9.60 -1.01
C LYS A 216 6.02 -11.10 -0.83
N ALA A 217 5.77 -11.85 -1.91
CA ALA A 217 5.58 -13.31 -1.85
C ALA A 217 6.87 -14.07 -1.48
N VAL A 218 8.04 -13.55 -1.85
CA VAL A 218 9.34 -14.17 -1.59
C VAL A 218 9.96 -13.70 -0.27
N GLN A 219 9.61 -12.51 0.18
CA GLN A 219 10.17 -11.86 1.37
C GLN A 219 10.18 -12.73 2.64
N PRO A 220 9.11 -13.47 3.02
CA PRO A 220 9.13 -14.30 4.21
C PRO A 220 10.21 -15.39 4.16
N GLN A 221 10.42 -16.00 2.98
CA GLN A 221 11.42 -17.04 2.79
C GLN A 221 12.85 -16.50 2.89
N ILE A 222 13.09 -15.29 2.38
CA ILE A 222 14.38 -14.59 2.50
C ILE A 222 14.68 -14.34 3.99
N VAL A 223 13.71 -13.77 4.73
CA VAL A 223 13.84 -13.49 6.16
C VAL A 223 14.06 -14.77 6.96
N GLN A 224 13.29 -15.83 6.69
CA GLN A 224 13.44 -17.13 7.36
C GLN A 224 14.84 -17.74 7.12
N SER A 225 15.36 -17.69 5.88
CA SER A 225 16.70 -18.19 5.55
C SER A 225 17.81 -17.41 6.25
N TYR A 226 17.63 -16.10 6.41
CA TYR A 226 18.57 -15.25 7.15
C TYR A 226 18.65 -15.66 8.64
N PHE A 227 17.51 -15.80 9.32
CA PHE A 227 17.46 -16.16 10.73
C PHE A 227 17.83 -17.63 11.02
N SER A 228 17.68 -18.54 10.04
CA SER A 228 18.14 -19.92 10.17
C SER A 228 19.67 -20.09 10.00
N GLY A 229 20.36 -19.01 9.60
CA GLY A 229 21.82 -19.04 9.40
C GLY A 229 22.26 -19.69 8.08
N ASP A 230 21.33 -20.10 7.22
CA ASP A 230 21.63 -20.69 5.90
C ASP A 230 21.96 -19.59 4.89
N LYS A 231 23.21 -19.12 4.94
CA LYS A 231 23.70 -18.05 4.06
C LYS A 231 23.64 -18.42 2.56
N SER A 232 23.82 -19.70 2.22
CA SER A 232 23.78 -20.15 0.84
C SER A 232 22.38 -19.99 0.26
N ARG A 233 21.38 -20.50 0.97
CA ARG A 233 19.96 -20.38 0.60
C ARG A 233 19.49 -18.94 0.58
N PHE A 234 19.91 -18.15 1.56
CA PHE A 234 19.60 -16.71 1.64
C PHE A 234 20.07 -15.97 0.38
N LEU A 235 21.37 -16.11 0.01
CA LEU A 235 21.92 -15.47 -1.18
C LEU A 235 21.25 -15.97 -2.47
N GLU A 236 21.00 -17.26 -2.56
CA GLU A 236 20.30 -17.85 -3.70
C GLU A 236 18.89 -17.24 -3.88
N LEU A 237 18.11 -17.12 -2.80
CA LEU A 237 16.78 -16.51 -2.82
C LEU A 237 16.83 -15.04 -3.23
N VAL A 238 17.79 -14.27 -2.69
CA VAL A 238 17.96 -12.85 -3.03
C VAL A 238 18.29 -12.69 -4.51
N PHE A 239 19.27 -13.43 -5.03
CA PHE A 239 19.65 -13.34 -6.46
C PHE A 239 18.55 -13.83 -7.40
N ARG A 240 17.89 -14.94 -7.07
CA ARG A 240 16.75 -15.45 -7.85
C ARG A 240 15.59 -14.46 -7.87
N SER A 241 15.25 -13.91 -6.70
CA SER A 241 14.17 -12.91 -6.60
C SER A 241 14.47 -11.66 -7.43
N SER A 242 15.68 -11.10 -7.33
CA SER A 242 16.11 -9.97 -8.15
C SER A 242 16.02 -10.28 -9.65
N LYS A 243 16.52 -11.43 -10.06
CA LYS A 243 16.50 -11.86 -11.47
C LYS A 243 15.06 -12.03 -11.98
N PHE A 244 14.19 -12.69 -11.23
CA PHE A 244 12.79 -12.87 -11.65
C PHE A 244 12.01 -11.56 -11.63
N SER A 245 12.23 -10.68 -10.65
CA SER A 245 11.66 -9.33 -10.61
C SER A 245 12.03 -8.55 -11.87
N TYR A 246 13.30 -8.59 -12.26
CA TYR A 246 13.78 -7.92 -13.46
C TYR A 246 13.11 -8.47 -14.73
N PHE A 247 13.06 -9.79 -14.90
CA PHE A 247 12.44 -10.38 -16.09
C PHE A 247 10.94 -10.12 -16.16
N LEU A 248 10.24 -10.22 -15.03
CA LEU A 248 8.82 -9.90 -14.96
C LEU A 248 8.56 -8.46 -15.41
N LEU A 249 9.37 -7.54 -14.87
CA LEU A 249 9.28 -6.13 -15.22
C LEU A 249 9.66 -5.86 -16.67
N PHE A 250 10.75 -6.47 -17.15
CA PHE A 250 11.23 -6.32 -18.52
C PHE A 250 10.17 -6.74 -19.54
N PHE A 251 9.48 -7.86 -19.27
CA PHE A 251 8.42 -8.35 -20.14
C PHE A 251 7.24 -7.37 -20.29
N VAL A 252 6.96 -6.58 -19.26
CA VAL A 252 5.89 -5.57 -19.27
C VAL A 252 6.41 -4.20 -19.71
N ALA A 253 7.53 -3.75 -19.15
CA ALA A 253 8.04 -2.41 -19.37
C ALA A 253 8.63 -2.23 -20.78
N TYR A 254 9.32 -3.22 -21.33
CA TYR A 254 9.96 -3.09 -22.64
C TYR A 254 8.95 -2.89 -23.78
N PRO A 255 7.89 -3.70 -23.94
CA PRO A 255 6.85 -3.42 -24.93
C PRO A 255 6.18 -2.06 -24.68
N LEU A 256 5.89 -1.72 -23.40
CA LEU A 256 5.25 -0.47 -23.05
C LEU A 256 6.11 0.76 -23.40
N ILE A 257 7.44 0.67 -23.27
CA ILE A 257 8.36 1.73 -23.72
C ILE A 257 8.25 1.94 -25.23
N LEU A 258 8.18 0.86 -26.02
CA LEU A 258 8.12 0.92 -27.48
C LEU A 258 6.79 1.49 -28.00
N ILE A 259 5.67 1.06 -27.40
CA ILE A 259 4.32 1.47 -27.81
C ILE A 259 3.72 2.52 -26.88
N CYS A 260 4.54 3.23 -26.10
CA CYS A 260 4.07 4.17 -25.09
C CYS A 260 3.14 5.24 -25.66
N ARG A 261 3.51 5.83 -26.79
CA ARG A 261 2.73 6.91 -27.42
C ARG A 261 1.31 6.48 -27.81
N PRO A 262 1.10 5.42 -28.62
CA PRO A 262 -0.24 4.97 -28.97
C PRO A 262 -1.08 4.52 -27.75
N VAL A 263 -0.45 3.94 -26.72
CA VAL A 263 -1.15 3.55 -25.49
C VAL A 263 -1.67 4.76 -24.73
N VAL A 264 -0.85 5.81 -24.60
CA VAL A 264 -1.25 7.05 -23.90
C VAL A 264 -2.30 7.81 -24.70
N GLU A 265 -2.21 7.87 -26.02
CA GLU A 265 -3.20 8.50 -26.91
C GLU A 265 -4.55 7.75 -26.89
N LEU A 266 -4.53 6.44 -26.70
CA LEU A 266 -5.76 5.65 -26.52
C LEU A 266 -6.41 5.90 -25.14
N TRP A 267 -5.58 6.12 -24.13
CA TRP A 267 -6.06 6.28 -22.75
C TRP A 267 -6.52 7.70 -22.43
N LEU A 268 -5.82 8.72 -22.94
CA LEU A 268 -6.07 10.13 -22.63
C LEU A 268 -6.66 10.85 -23.84
N VAL A 269 -7.72 11.60 -23.60
CA VAL A 269 -8.34 12.48 -24.62
C VAL A 269 -7.37 13.58 -25.06
N CYS A 270 -6.56 14.11 -24.12
CA CYS A 270 -5.54 15.08 -24.37
C CYS A 270 -4.26 14.66 -23.67
N VAL A 271 -3.19 14.43 -24.42
CA VAL A 271 -1.89 14.01 -23.88
C VAL A 271 -1.07 15.23 -23.52
N PRO A 272 -0.75 15.50 -22.24
CA PRO A 272 0.11 16.59 -21.85
C PRO A 272 1.50 16.47 -22.47
N GLN A 273 2.15 17.62 -22.72
CA GLN A 273 3.50 17.66 -23.24
C GLN A 273 4.47 16.92 -22.29
N TYR A 274 5.41 16.14 -22.85
CA TYR A 274 6.41 15.32 -22.14
C TYR A 274 5.88 14.09 -21.41
N THR A 275 4.58 13.76 -21.46
CA THR A 275 4.01 12.57 -20.80
C THR A 275 4.71 11.29 -21.23
N VAL A 276 4.91 11.09 -22.53
CA VAL A 276 5.56 9.89 -23.09
C VAL A 276 6.99 9.75 -22.58
N GLN A 277 7.76 10.83 -22.59
CA GLN A 277 9.15 10.85 -22.13
C GLN A 277 9.25 10.54 -20.63
N PHE A 278 8.37 11.10 -19.80
CA PHE A 278 8.35 10.82 -18.38
C PHE A 278 7.98 9.35 -18.09
N ILE A 279 7.00 8.78 -18.81
CA ILE A 279 6.67 7.36 -18.68
C ILE A 279 7.87 6.48 -19.05
N GLN A 280 8.51 6.75 -20.18
CA GLN A 280 9.68 5.98 -20.63
C GLN A 280 10.82 6.06 -19.62
N LEU A 281 11.13 7.24 -19.08
CA LEU A 281 12.16 7.42 -18.05
C LEU A 281 11.81 6.66 -16.76
N TYR A 282 10.56 6.71 -16.32
CA TYR A 282 10.12 5.95 -15.15
C TYR A 282 10.19 4.45 -15.34
N LEU A 283 9.85 3.94 -16.52
CA LEU A 283 9.96 2.51 -16.81
C LEU A 283 11.41 2.05 -16.87
N ILE A 284 12.32 2.87 -17.41
CA ILE A 284 13.77 2.59 -17.39
C ILE A 284 14.28 2.60 -15.94
N PHE A 285 13.87 3.59 -15.15
CA PHE A 285 14.22 3.66 -13.72
C PHE A 285 13.76 2.39 -12.98
N LEU A 286 12.52 1.95 -13.20
CA LEU A 286 12.00 0.71 -12.59
C LEU A 286 12.79 -0.53 -12.96
N LEU A 287 13.26 -0.64 -14.21
CA LEU A 287 14.10 -1.77 -14.64
C LEU A 287 15.41 -1.82 -13.87
N ILE A 288 16.01 -0.67 -13.59
CA ILE A 288 17.24 -0.57 -12.79
C ILE A 288 16.93 -0.86 -11.32
N ASP A 289 15.86 -0.29 -10.77
CA ASP A 289 15.46 -0.43 -9.37
C ASP A 289 15.07 -1.88 -9.02
N ALA A 290 14.44 -2.60 -9.95
CA ALA A 290 14.06 -4.00 -9.75
C ALA A 290 15.25 -4.94 -9.45
N LEU A 291 16.46 -4.59 -9.88
CA LEU A 291 17.68 -5.34 -9.57
C LEU A 291 18.08 -5.15 -8.11
N SER A 292 17.80 -4.00 -7.52
CA SER A 292 18.15 -3.66 -6.13
C SER A 292 17.06 -4.02 -5.12
N GLY A 293 15.81 -4.21 -5.55
CA GLY A 293 14.67 -4.39 -4.67
C GLY A 293 14.81 -5.51 -3.64
N SER A 294 15.35 -6.67 -4.02
CA SER A 294 15.58 -7.78 -3.09
C SER A 294 16.74 -7.54 -2.13
N LEU A 295 17.66 -6.61 -2.44
CA LEU A 295 18.76 -6.23 -1.57
C LEU A 295 18.28 -5.38 -0.39
N TRP A 296 17.22 -4.58 -0.58
CA TRP A 296 16.61 -3.80 0.50
C TRP A 296 15.95 -4.65 1.59
N VAL A 297 15.51 -5.86 1.24
CA VAL A 297 14.96 -6.82 2.22
C VAL A 297 16.06 -7.43 3.07
N SER A 298 17.30 -7.43 2.59
CA SER A 298 18.45 -8.06 3.23
C SER A 298 19.25 -7.08 4.10
N SER A 299 19.00 -5.78 4.01
CA SER A 299 19.65 -4.73 4.80
C SER A 299 18.79 -4.34 6.01
#